data_9ba00f8a0e847bdcbde80415d6c70da4
#
_entry.id   9ba00f8a0e847bdcbde80415d6c70da4
#
_cell.length_a   1.000
_cell.length_b   1.000
_cell.length_c   1.000
_cell.angle_alpha   90.00
_cell.angle_beta   90.00
_cell.angle_gamma   90.00
#
_symmetry.space_group_name_H-M   'P 1'
#
loop_
_entity.id
_entity.type
_entity.pdbx_description
1 polymer ?
#
loop_
_entity_poly.entity_id
_entity_poly.type
_entity_poly.pdbx_seq_one_letter_code
_entity_poly.pdbx_strand_id
1 'polypeptide(L)'
;MNQPTFWVFLIGLALIIVLLVLKVKGAILIAIVATTIIGIPFGVTALGETVSFTEACSQLPSTFLAIFREGGIVSLFTDLSKLPLVLIAVFSFSISDTFDTIGTFIGTGRRTGIFSEEDEKAMEDGTGFKSKMDKALFADASATSVGALLGTSNTTTFVESAAGIGAGGRTGLTSVVVAICFAVSAFFATFISAVPAAATAPALVVVGVMMISSFKDIDWGDFEEAVPAFFVGIFMALCYSISYGIAAGFIFYVLVKVCKGKAKEINPILWICTAMFILNFVLLAFL
;
A
#
# COMPACT_ATOMS: atom_id res chain seq x y z
N MET A 1 27.27 -2.87 1.11
CA MET A 1 27.19 -3.07 2.57
C MET A 1 27.94 -2.01 3.39
N ASN A 2 28.70 -1.12 2.77
CA ASN A 2 29.48 -0.07 3.50
C ASN A 2 28.73 1.27 3.67
N GLN A 3 27.42 1.31 3.47
CA GLN A 3 26.66 2.54 3.63
C GLN A 3 26.15 2.70 5.08
N PRO A 4 26.35 3.85 5.72
CA PRO A 4 25.85 4.11 7.08
C PRO A 4 24.35 3.86 7.23
N THR A 5 23.57 4.16 6.19
CA THR A 5 22.11 3.93 6.11
C THR A 5 21.74 2.47 6.38
N PHE A 6 22.53 1.51 5.85
CA PHE A 6 22.29 0.08 6.07
C PHE A 6 22.49 -0.33 7.53
N TRP A 7 23.52 0.20 8.18
CA TRP A 7 23.78 -0.09 9.60
C TRP A 7 22.72 0.52 10.51
N VAL A 8 22.28 1.75 10.22
CA VAL A 8 21.21 2.41 10.96
C VAL A 8 19.90 1.61 10.81
N PHE A 9 19.58 1.12 9.61
CA PHE A 9 18.44 0.23 9.38
C PHE A 9 18.54 -1.07 10.22
N LEU A 10 19.69 -1.75 10.22
CA LEU A 10 19.86 -2.99 11.00
C LEU A 10 19.73 -2.77 12.49
N ILE A 11 20.31 -1.66 13.02
CA ILE A 11 20.16 -1.29 14.42
C ILE A 11 18.69 -1.02 14.75
N GLY A 12 17.97 -0.29 13.89
CA GLY A 12 16.56 -0.02 14.04
C GLY A 12 15.72 -1.29 14.03
N LEU A 13 16.02 -2.23 13.13
CA LEU A 13 15.34 -3.52 13.04
C LEU A 13 15.57 -4.38 14.31
N ALA A 14 16.81 -4.46 14.78
CA ALA A 14 17.12 -5.17 16.01
C ALA A 14 16.41 -4.54 17.21
N LEU A 15 16.41 -3.22 17.30
CA LEU A 15 15.77 -2.49 18.40
C LEU A 15 14.25 -2.72 18.44
N ILE A 16 13.57 -2.63 17.29
CA ILE A 16 12.13 -2.82 17.21
C ILE A 16 11.74 -4.26 17.57
N ILE A 17 12.51 -5.26 17.12
CA ILE A 17 12.28 -6.67 17.45
C ILE A 17 12.44 -6.88 18.96
N VAL A 18 13.51 -6.38 19.57
CA VAL A 18 13.76 -6.51 21.00
C VAL A 18 12.62 -5.88 21.82
N LEU A 19 12.22 -4.65 21.47
CA LEU A 19 11.13 -3.97 22.18
C LEU A 19 9.78 -4.67 22.05
N LEU A 20 9.50 -5.27 20.88
CA LEU A 20 8.28 -6.06 20.68
C LEU A 20 8.30 -7.37 21.47
N VAL A 21 9.42 -8.07 21.49
CA VAL A 21 9.60 -9.30 22.28
C VAL A 21 9.44 -9.01 23.78
N LEU A 22 9.94 -7.88 24.24
CA LEU A 22 9.79 -7.40 25.61
C LEU A 22 8.38 -6.84 25.91
N LYS A 23 7.48 -6.83 24.90
CA LYS A 23 6.10 -6.31 25.02
C LYS A 23 6.03 -4.87 25.49
N VAL A 24 6.98 -4.03 25.11
CA VAL A 24 7.01 -2.60 25.45
C VAL A 24 5.88 -1.91 24.70
N LYS A 25 5.04 -1.15 25.41
CA LYS A 25 3.98 -0.34 24.80
C LYS A 25 4.60 0.77 23.95
N GLY A 26 4.16 0.90 22.69
CA GLY A 26 4.71 1.88 21.75
C GLY A 26 6.09 1.50 21.17
N ALA A 27 6.47 0.22 21.21
CA ALA A 27 7.76 -0.29 20.75
C ALA A 27 8.18 0.27 19.38
N ILE A 28 7.26 0.32 18.41
CA ILE A 28 7.52 0.82 17.06
C ILE A 28 7.91 2.30 17.08
N LEU A 29 7.12 3.13 17.76
CA LEU A 29 7.40 4.56 17.85
C LEU A 29 8.72 4.84 18.58
N ILE A 30 8.95 4.16 19.71
CA ILE A 30 10.20 4.29 20.47
C ILE A 30 11.41 3.89 19.60
N ALA A 31 11.28 2.80 18.84
CA ALA A 31 12.35 2.34 17.95
C ALA A 31 12.63 3.35 16.82
N ILE A 32 11.60 3.92 16.19
CA ILE A 32 11.77 4.94 15.15
C ILE A 32 12.50 6.16 15.70
N VAL A 33 12.05 6.69 16.84
CA VAL A 33 12.68 7.85 17.48
C VAL A 33 14.12 7.56 17.86
N ALA A 34 14.39 6.44 18.53
CA ALA A 34 15.74 6.05 18.92
C ALA A 34 16.65 5.85 17.73
N THR A 35 16.16 5.19 16.66
CA THR A 35 16.94 4.98 15.43
C THR A 35 17.23 6.30 14.70
N THR A 36 16.28 7.23 14.70
CA THR A 36 16.49 8.58 14.16
C THR A 36 17.61 9.31 14.91
N ILE A 37 17.62 9.23 16.25
CA ILE A 37 18.67 9.83 17.08
C ILE A 37 20.04 9.16 16.81
N ILE A 38 20.05 7.83 16.74
CA ILE A 38 21.27 7.06 16.41
C ILE A 38 21.76 7.41 15.01
N GLY A 39 20.87 7.71 14.06
CA GLY A 39 21.22 8.13 12.71
C GLY A 39 22.00 9.45 12.61
N ILE A 40 21.92 10.32 13.64
CA ILE A 40 22.62 11.62 13.62
C ILE A 40 24.15 11.47 13.51
N PRO A 41 24.83 10.73 14.41
CA PRO A 41 26.28 10.56 14.33
C PRO A 41 26.75 9.80 13.08
N PHE A 42 25.85 9.03 12.46
CA PHE A 42 26.13 8.34 11.20
C PHE A 42 25.92 9.21 9.95
N GLY A 43 25.46 10.46 10.13
CA GLY A 43 25.15 11.37 9.02
C GLY A 43 23.93 10.93 8.17
N VAL A 44 23.09 10.02 8.70
CA VAL A 44 21.89 9.52 8.03
C VAL A 44 20.68 10.40 8.32
N THR A 45 20.66 11.01 9.51
CA THR A 45 19.60 11.95 9.93
C THR A 45 20.12 13.37 9.71
N ALA A 46 19.56 14.08 8.75
CA ALA A 46 19.89 15.48 8.46
C ALA A 46 18.93 16.42 9.22
N LEU A 47 19.46 17.24 10.09
CA LEU A 47 18.70 18.23 10.87
C LEU A 47 18.61 19.60 10.17
N GLY A 48 19.24 19.75 9.00
CA GLY A 48 19.45 21.04 8.36
C GLY A 48 18.51 21.40 7.21
N GLU A 49 17.85 20.43 6.58
CA GLU A 49 16.94 20.64 5.44
C GLU A 49 15.50 20.31 5.85
N THR A 50 14.98 21.08 6.79
CA THR A 50 13.62 20.82 7.30
C THR A 50 12.65 21.85 6.74
N VAL A 51 11.53 21.37 6.23
CA VAL A 51 10.45 22.25 5.74
C VAL A 51 9.76 22.91 6.94
N SER A 52 9.74 24.22 6.96
CA SER A 52 9.00 24.98 7.99
C SER A 52 7.48 24.77 7.82
N PHE A 53 6.75 24.78 8.94
CA PHE A 53 5.28 24.71 8.91
C PHE A 53 4.66 25.85 8.06
N THR A 54 5.22 27.06 8.13
CA THR A 54 4.78 28.21 7.31
C THR A 54 5.04 27.96 5.83
N GLU A 55 6.13 27.33 5.46
CA GLU A 55 6.43 26.98 4.08
C GLU A 55 5.50 25.90 3.56
N ALA A 56 5.26 24.83 4.35
CA ALA A 56 4.28 23.82 4.03
C ALA A 56 2.87 24.40 3.83
N CYS A 57 2.43 25.30 4.70
CA CYS A 57 1.15 25.98 4.57
C CYS A 57 1.08 26.90 3.34
N SER A 58 2.18 27.52 2.94
CA SER A 58 2.23 28.36 1.74
C SER A 58 2.07 27.58 0.44
N GLN A 59 2.39 26.28 0.46
CA GLN A 59 2.25 25.39 -0.69
C GLN A 59 0.83 24.79 -0.83
N LEU A 60 0.02 24.78 0.24
CA LEU A 60 -1.35 24.25 0.19
C LEU A 60 -2.22 24.86 -0.92
N PRO A 61 -2.23 26.18 -1.15
CA PRO A 61 -3.02 26.76 -2.24
C PRO A 61 -2.59 26.30 -3.64
N SER A 62 -1.34 25.87 -3.82
CA SER A 62 -0.85 25.39 -5.12
C SER A 62 -1.32 23.97 -5.44
N THR A 63 -1.51 23.13 -4.43
CA THR A 63 -1.96 21.74 -4.56
C THR A 63 -3.48 21.61 -4.50
N PHE A 64 -4.15 22.48 -3.73
CA PHE A 64 -5.61 22.43 -3.57
C PHE A 64 -6.33 22.65 -4.91
N LEU A 65 -7.18 21.70 -5.27
CA LEU A 65 -7.90 21.65 -6.55
C LEU A 65 -7.00 21.76 -7.80
N ALA A 66 -5.72 21.40 -7.68
CA ALA A 66 -4.78 21.38 -8.80
C ALA A 66 -5.24 20.48 -9.96
N ILE A 67 -6.04 19.46 -9.66
CA ILE A 67 -6.65 18.55 -10.63
C ILE A 67 -7.49 19.28 -11.70
N PHE A 68 -8.05 20.45 -11.39
CA PHE A 68 -8.89 21.24 -12.29
C PHE A 68 -8.13 22.40 -12.96
N ARG A 69 -6.85 22.60 -12.66
CA ARG A 69 -6.03 23.67 -13.27
C ARG A 69 -5.46 23.24 -14.62
N GLU A 70 -4.82 24.19 -15.31
CA GLU A 70 -4.04 23.91 -16.52
C GLU A 70 -2.98 22.84 -16.21
N GLY A 71 -2.92 21.79 -17.04
CA GLY A 71 -2.11 20.61 -16.77
C GLY A 71 -2.75 19.55 -15.87
N GLY A 72 -3.97 19.80 -15.36
CA GLY A 72 -4.72 18.83 -14.55
C GLY A 72 -5.45 17.77 -15.39
N ILE A 73 -6.50 17.15 -14.83
CA ILE A 73 -7.19 16.00 -15.42
C ILE A 73 -7.68 16.23 -16.86
N VAL A 74 -8.10 17.43 -17.21
CA VAL A 74 -8.58 17.75 -18.56
C VAL A 74 -7.45 17.61 -19.58
N SER A 75 -6.22 18.00 -19.22
CA SER A 75 -5.07 17.93 -20.11
C SER A 75 -4.69 16.50 -20.50
N LEU A 76 -5.01 15.51 -19.67
CA LEU A 76 -4.76 14.09 -19.95
C LEU A 76 -5.59 13.56 -21.13
N PHE A 77 -6.74 14.19 -21.41
CA PHE A 77 -7.69 13.77 -22.45
C PHE A 77 -7.70 14.69 -23.66
N THR A 78 -6.91 15.78 -23.67
CA THR A 78 -6.86 16.72 -24.80
C THR A 78 -6.00 16.20 -25.95
N ASP A 79 -5.01 15.35 -25.68
CA ASP A 79 -4.14 14.76 -26.68
C ASP A 79 -4.57 13.31 -26.95
N LEU A 80 -5.34 13.10 -28.04
CA LEU A 80 -5.84 11.79 -28.42
C LEU A 80 -4.71 10.78 -28.69
N SER A 81 -3.52 11.22 -29.03
CA SER A 81 -2.37 10.33 -29.29
C SER A 81 -1.89 9.65 -28.01
N LYS A 82 -2.03 10.31 -26.86
CA LYS A 82 -1.65 9.80 -25.54
C LYS A 82 -2.80 9.09 -24.81
N LEU A 83 -4.02 9.14 -25.33
CA LEU A 83 -5.19 8.57 -24.70
C LEU A 83 -5.04 7.08 -24.33
N PRO A 84 -4.49 6.19 -25.19
CA PRO A 84 -4.26 4.78 -24.82
C PRO A 84 -3.35 4.65 -23.61
N LEU A 85 -2.27 5.42 -23.55
CA LEU A 85 -1.32 5.42 -22.44
C LEU A 85 -1.99 5.90 -21.13
N VAL A 86 -2.79 6.96 -21.21
CA VAL A 86 -3.54 7.49 -20.05
C VAL A 86 -4.54 6.46 -19.53
N LEU A 87 -5.30 5.81 -20.41
CA LEU A 87 -6.28 4.78 -20.00
C LEU A 87 -5.60 3.58 -19.35
N ILE A 88 -4.48 3.13 -19.88
CA ILE A 88 -3.70 2.03 -19.30
C ILE A 88 -3.11 2.44 -17.95
N ALA A 89 -2.60 3.66 -17.81
CA ALA A 89 -2.09 4.17 -16.55
C ALA A 89 -3.20 4.22 -15.49
N VAL A 90 -4.38 4.77 -15.83
CA VAL A 90 -5.56 4.81 -14.94
C VAL A 90 -5.95 3.39 -14.52
N PHE A 91 -6.01 2.45 -15.46
CA PHE A 91 -6.29 1.05 -15.17
C PHE A 91 -5.25 0.43 -14.22
N SER A 92 -3.96 0.59 -14.50
CA SER A 92 -2.88 0.04 -13.69
C SER A 92 -2.90 0.58 -12.25
N PHE A 93 -3.08 1.90 -12.08
CA PHE A 93 -3.17 2.52 -10.76
C PHE A 93 -4.42 2.08 -10.01
N SER A 94 -5.58 2.03 -10.69
CA SER A 94 -6.85 1.61 -10.07
C SER A 94 -6.78 0.15 -9.59
N ILE A 95 -6.26 -0.75 -10.40
CA ILE A 95 -6.09 -2.16 -10.00
C ILE A 95 -5.09 -2.28 -8.84
N SER A 96 -3.95 -1.57 -8.92
CA SER A 96 -2.96 -1.58 -7.85
C SER A 96 -3.55 -1.12 -6.52
N ASP A 97 -4.28 0.00 -6.52
CA ASP A 97 -4.95 0.56 -5.35
C ASP A 97 -5.99 -0.40 -4.76
N THR A 98 -6.84 -0.96 -5.63
CA THR A 98 -7.87 -1.92 -5.21
C THR A 98 -7.26 -3.15 -4.54
N PHE A 99 -6.22 -3.75 -5.12
CA PHE A 99 -5.60 -4.95 -4.54
C PHE A 99 -4.76 -4.65 -3.32
N ASP A 100 -4.13 -3.48 -3.22
CA ASP A 100 -3.43 -3.03 -2.02
C ASP A 100 -4.41 -2.90 -0.84
N THR A 101 -5.54 -2.24 -1.07
CA THR A 101 -6.59 -2.09 -0.07
C THR A 101 -7.21 -3.43 0.34
N ILE A 102 -7.56 -4.30 -0.63
CA ILE A 102 -8.08 -5.64 -0.34
C ILE A 102 -7.07 -6.46 0.46
N GLY A 103 -5.79 -6.46 0.06
CA GLY A 103 -4.72 -7.16 0.76
C GLY A 103 -4.56 -6.66 2.20
N THR A 104 -4.61 -5.34 2.41
CA THR A 104 -4.57 -4.72 3.73
C THR A 104 -5.79 -5.11 4.57
N PHE A 105 -6.99 -5.14 4.00
CA PHE A 105 -8.21 -5.56 4.71
C PHE A 105 -8.16 -7.04 5.11
N ILE A 106 -7.73 -7.92 4.23
CA ILE A 106 -7.57 -9.34 4.54
C ILE A 106 -6.51 -9.52 5.64
N GLY A 107 -5.34 -8.90 5.48
CA GLY A 107 -4.23 -9.03 6.44
C GLY A 107 -4.53 -8.45 7.83
N THR A 108 -5.29 -7.35 7.89
CA THR A 108 -5.65 -6.69 9.15
C THR A 108 -6.99 -7.15 9.69
N GLY A 109 -7.99 -7.35 8.83
CA GLY A 109 -9.37 -7.65 9.20
C GLY A 109 -9.55 -9.03 9.81
N ARG A 110 -8.88 -10.05 9.27
CA ARG A 110 -8.91 -11.41 9.84
C ARG A 110 -8.37 -11.47 11.27
N ARG A 111 -7.34 -10.69 11.57
CA ARG A 111 -6.76 -10.61 12.93
C ARG A 111 -7.69 -9.96 13.95
N THR A 112 -8.54 -9.06 13.50
CA THR A 112 -9.48 -8.32 14.38
C THR A 112 -10.82 -8.99 14.52
N GLY A 113 -11.21 -9.85 13.57
CA GLY A 113 -12.56 -10.34 13.43
C GLY A 113 -13.57 -9.24 13.04
N ILE A 114 -13.09 -8.11 12.46
CA ILE A 114 -13.95 -7.05 11.93
C ILE A 114 -14.69 -7.55 10.69
N PHE A 115 -13.98 -8.28 9.83
CA PHE A 115 -14.55 -8.96 8.67
C PHE A 115 -14.75 -10.43 9.00
N SER A 116 -15.98 -10.92 8.77
CA SER A 116 -16.32 -12.32 8.91
C SER A 116 -16.06 -13.07 7.59
N GLU A 117 -15.98 -14.40 7.65
CA GLU A 117 -15.93 -15.22 6.44
C GLU A 117 -17.14 -15.01 5.52
N GLU A 118 -18.30 -14.63 6.11
CA GLU A 118 -19.49 -14.27 5.35
C GLU A 118 -19.32 -12.95 4.60
N ASP A 119 -18.63 -11.97 5.19
CA ASP A 119 -18.31 -10.69 4.54
C ASP A 119 -17.35 -10.91 3.35
N GLU A 120 -16.37 -11.81 3.49
CA GLU A 120 -15.42 -12.16 2.41
C GLU A 120 -16.16 -12.88 1.26
N LYS A 121 -16.99 -13.88 1.56
CA LYS A 121 -17.81 -14.58 0.56
C LYS A 121 -18.80 -13.66 -0.13
N ALA A 122 -19.45 -12.76 0.60
CA ALA A 122 -20.38 -11.81 0.01
C ALA A 122 -19.68 -10.85 -0.98
N MET A 123 -18.40 -10.52 -0.75
CA MET A 123 -17.59 -9.77 -1.70
C MET A 123 -17.29 -10.59 -2.96
N GLU A 124 -16.90 -11.87 -2.82
CA GLU A 124 -16.66 -12.78 -3.94
C GLU A 124 -17.91 -13.00 -4.80
N ASP A 125 -19.08 -13.11 -4.17
CA ASP A 125 -20.38 -13.28 -4.85
C ASP A 125 -20.88 -12.01 -5.54
N GLY A 126 -20.21 -10.87 -5.37
CA GLY A 126 -20.55 -9.60 -6.00
C GLY A 126 -21.94 -9.08 -5.60
N THR A 127 -22.38 -9.34 -4.37
CA THR A 127 -23.73 -8.97 -3.90
C THR A 127 -23.93 -7.47 -3.63
N GLY A 128 -22.91 -6.63 -3.96
CA GLY A 128 -22.91 -5.18 -3.78
C GLY A 128 -22.89 -4.79 -2.29
N PHE A 129 -23.03 -3.55 -1.95
CA PHE A 129 -22.90 -2.94 -0.61
C PHE A 129 -23.49 -3.68 0.61
N LYS A 130 -23.60 -5.00 0.59
CA LYS A 130 -24.14 -5.81 1.68
C LYS A 130 -23.07 -6.18 2.70
N SER A 131 -21.83 -6.47 2.24
CA SER A 131 -20.75 -6.82 3.14
C SER A 131 -20.14 -5.57 3.82
N LYS A 132 -19.54 -5.76 4.98
CA LYS A 132 -18.75 -4.70 5.63
C LYS A 132 -17.51 -4.36 4.80
N MET A 133 -16.97 -5.35 4.08
CA MET A 133 -15.79 -5.19 3.26
C MET A 133 -16.06 -4.29 2.05
N ASP A 134 -17.23 -4.45 1.36
CA ASP A 134 -17.64 -3.56 0.27
C ASP A 134 -17.78 -2.10 0.75
N LYS A 135 -18.39 -1.92 1.94
CA LYS A 135 -18.52 -0.58 2.53
C LYS A 135 -17.17 0.03 2.88
N ALA A 136 -16.23 -0.78 3.35
CA ALA A 136 -14.89 -0.32 3.66
C ALA A 136 -14.11 0.05 2.40
N LEU A 137 -14.19 -0.76 1.32
CA LEU A 137 -13.61 -0.45 0.01
C LEU A 137 -14.17 0.85 -0.57
N PHE A 138 -15.49 1.06 -0.45
CA PHE A 138 -16.10 2.31 -0.90
C PHE A 138 -15.63 3.52 -0.08
N ALA A 139 -15.45 3.36 1.24
CA ALA A 139 -14.92 4.41 2.09
C ALA A 139 -13.48 4.77 1.72
N ASP A 140 -12.64 3.77 1.44
CA ASP A 140 -11.25 3.93 0.99
C ASP A 140 -11.18 4.67 -0.36
N ALA A 141 -11.95 4.23 -1.36
CA ALA A 141 -12.04 4.88 -2.67
C ALA A 141 -12.56 6.33 -2.57
N SER A 142 -13.52 6.58 -1.65
CA SER A 142 -14.02 7.93 -1.40
C SER A 142 -12.96 8.82 -0.76
N ALA A 143 -12.16 8.29 0.18
CA ALA A 143 -11.05 9.00 0.80
C ALA A 143 -9.96 9.35 -0.23
N THR A 144 -9.61 8.42 -1.11
CA THR A 144 -8.67 8.65 -2.22
C THR A 144 -9.18 9.74 -3.17
N SER A 145 -10.49 9.73 -3.49
CA SER A 145 -11.10 10.77 -4.34
C SER A 145 -11.04 12.16 -3.68
N VAL A 146 -11.33 12.25 -2.38
CA VAL A 146 -11.19 13.50 -1.62
C VAL A 146 -9.73 13.93 -1.55
N GLY A 147 -8.82 13.00 -1.31
CA GLY A 147 -7.37 13.24 -1.32
C GLY A 147 -6.89 13.85 -2.64
N ALA A 148 -7.35 13.32 -3.77
CA ALA A 148 -7.04 13.86 -5.10
C ALA A 148 -7.53 15.31 -5.28
N LEU A 149 -8.70 15.67 -4.75
CA LEU A 149 -9.20 17.04 -4.75
C LEU A 149 -8.34 17.98 -3.89
N LEU A 150 -7.80 17.46 -2.78
CA LEU A 150 -6.90 18.21 -1.90
C LEU A 150 -5.47 18.29 -2.45
N GLY A 151 -5.15 17.54 -3.50
CA GLY A 151 -3.83 17.49 -4.11
C GLY A 151 -2.85 16.57 -3.38
N THR A 152 -3.36 15.60 -2.61
CA THR A 152 -2.53 14.55 -2.00
C THR A 152 -2.34 13.38 -2.98
N SER A 153 -1.36 12.53 -2.70
CA SER A 153 -1.25 11.22 -3.33
C SER A 153 -2.42 10.32 -2.91
N ASN A 154 -2.44 9.10 -3.43
CA ASN A 154 -3.39 8.06 -3.02
C ASN A 154 -3.54 8.00 -1.49
N THR A 155 -4.78 7.94 -1.00
CA THR A 155 -5.13 7.85 0.43
C THR A 155 -5.67 6.46 0.71
N THR A 156 -4.81 5.46 0.53
CA THR A 156 -5.14 4.05 0.78
C THR A 156 -5.11 3.71 2.27
N THR A 157 -5.73 2.60 2.64
CA THR A 157 -5.68 2.06 4.00
C THR A 157 -4.25 1.60 4.34
N PHE A 158 -3.67 2.13 5.41
CA PHE A 158 -2.29 1.85 5.81
C PHE A 158 -2.13 0.44 6.38
N VAL A 159 -1.16 -0.32 5.88
CA VAL A 159 -0.77 -1.66 6.41
C VAL A 159 -0.27 -1.58 7.85
N GLU A 160 0.27 -0.45 8.29
CA GLU A 160 0.69 -0.15 9.66
C GLU A 160 -0.46 -0.21 10.65
N SER A 161 -1.71 -0.12 10.18
CA SER A 161 -2.91 -0.36 10.98
C SER A 161 -2.87 -1.72 11.68
N ALA A 162 -2.18 -2.72 11.11
CA ALA A 162 -1.97 -4.03 11.74
C ALA A 162 -1.30 -3.89 13.13
N ALA A 163 -0.38 -2.93 13.30
CA ALA A 163 0.27 -2.67 14.59
C ALA A 163 -0.70 -2.02 15.60
N GLY A 164 -1.51 -1.05 15.15
CA GLY A 164 -2.54 -0.42 15.98
C GLY A 164 -3.62 -1.41 16.44
N ILE A 165 -4.01 -2.31 15.54
CA ILE A 165 -4.92 -3.41 15.80
C ILE A 165 -4.31 -4.40 16.80
N GLY A 166 -3.05 -4.74 16.63
CA GLY A 166 -2.28 -5.59 17.57
C GLY A 166 -2.20 -4.98 18.98
N ALA A 167 -2.18 -3.65 19.07
CA ALA A 167 -2.24 -2.92 20.34
C ALA A 167 -3.65 -2.81 20.96
N GLY A 168 -4.70 -3.26 20.25
CA GLY A 168 -6.09 -3.30 20.76
C GLY A 168 -7.04 -2.28 20.11
N GLY A 169 -6.59 -1.51 19.10
CA GLY A 169 -7.45 -0.58 18.35
C GLY A 169 -8.40 -1.35 17.42
N ARG A 170 -9.71 -1.27 17.66
CA ARG A 170 -10.71 -2.06 16.92
C ARG A 170 -11.98 -1.31 16.55
N THR A 171 -12.00 -0.01 16.76
CA THR A 171 -13.20 0.81 16.54
C THR A 171 -12.87 2.04 15.71
N GLY A 172 -13.90 2.65 15.10
CA GLY A 172 -13.75 3.92 14.38
C GLY A 172 -13.16 5.07 15.20
N LEU A 173 -13.27 4.99 16.54
CA LEU A 173 -12.61 5.96 17.42
C LEU A 173 -11.09 5.95 17.23
N THR A 174 -10.48 4.79 16.98
CA THR A 174 -9.05 4.67 16.69
C THR A 174 -8.70 5.50 15.45
N SER A 175 -9.51 5.43 14.39
CA SER A 175 -9.31 6.22 13.16
C SER A 175 -9.44 7.71 13.40
N VAL A 176 -10.37 8.15 14.26
CA VAL A 176 -10.50 9.57 14.67
C VAL A 176 -9.24 10.03 15.41
N VAL A 177 -8.72 9.22 16.32
CA VAL A 177 -7.47 9.55 17.04
C VAL A 177 -6.30 9.63 16.06
N VAL A 178 -6.21 8.72 15.10
CA VAL A 178 -5.18 8.76 14.04
C VAL A 178 -5.29 10.06 13.23
N ALA A 179 -6.50 10.46 12.82
CA ALA A 179 -6.72 11.71 12.10
C ALA A 179 -6.27 12.94 12.90
N ILE A 180 -6.55 12.97 14.21
CA ILE A 180 -6.07 14.02 15.13
C ILE A 180 -4.54 13.99 15.20
N CYS A 181 -3.92 12.83 15.32
CA CYS A 181 -2.47 12.68 15.32
C CYS A 181 -1.85 13.21 14.01
N PHE A 182 -2.45 12.94 12.85
CA PHE A 182 -2.01 13.53 11.59
C PHE A 182 -2.11 15.06 11.59
N ALA A 183 -3.24 15.60 12.04
CA ALA A 183 -3.42 17.06 12.15
C ALA A 183 -2.38 17.71 13.08
N VAL A 184 -2.13 17.09 14.23
CA VAL A 184 -1.11 17.55 15.20
C VAL A 184 0.28 17.42 14.60
N SER A 185 0.57 16.33 13.88
CA SER A 185 1.89 16.10 13.28
C SER A 185 2.25 17.14 12.22
N ALA A 186 1.26 17.77 11.58
CA ALA A 186 1.50 18.85 10.64
C ALA A 186 2.23 20.05 11.28
N PHE A 187 1.97 20.35 12.54
CA PHE A 187 2.70 21.39 13.29
C PHE A 187 4.15 21.00 13.59
N PHE A 188 4.44 19.71 13.61
CA PHE A 188 5.76 19.15 13.83
C PHE A 188 6.45 18.69 12.54
N ALA A 189 5.95 19.16 11.38
CA ALA A 189 6.47 18.75 10.06
C ALA A 189 8.00 18.90 9.96
N THR A 190 8.57 19.96 10.55
CA THR A 190 10.02 20.19 10.62
C THR A 190 10.77 19.03 11.27
N PHE A 191 10.26 18.49 12.37
CA PHE A 191 10.91 17.37 13.07
C PHE A 191 10.63 16.04 12.38
N ILE A 192 9.43 15.86 11.83
CA ILE A 192 9.01 14.63 11.17
C ILE A 192 9.76 14.46 9.85
N SER A 193 9.99 15.55 9.11
CA SER A 193 10.78 15.51 7.87
C SER A 193 12.25 15.12 8.07
N ALA A 194 12.78 15.29 9.28
CA ALA A 194 14.12 14.86 9.63
C ALA A 194 14.24 13.33 9.87
N VAL A 195 13.11 12.60 10.02
CA VAL A 195 13.11 11.15 10.24
C VAL A 195 13.54 10.44 8.96
N PRO A 196 14.71 9.76 8.93
CA PRO A 196 15.18 9.12 7.72
C PRO A 196 14.41 7.83 7.41
N ALA A 197 14.31 7.47 6.13
CA ALA A 197 13.71 6.20 5.70
C ALA A 197 14.37 4.98 6.37
N ALA A 198 15.66 5.04 6.70
CA ALA A 198 16.36 3.99 7.44
C ALA A 198 15.80 3.74 8.85
N ALA A 199 15.12 4.72 9.45
CA ALA A 199 14.50 4.57 10.77
C ALA A 199 13.05 4.05 10.66
N THR A 200 12.34 4.32 9.57
CA THR A 200 10.96 3.88 9.36
C THR A 200 10.84 2.52 8.68
N ALA A 201 11.75 2.18 7.75
CA ALA A 201 11.76 0.92 7.03
C ALA A 201 11.73 -0.34 7.94
N PRO A 202 12.44 -0.39 9.10
CA PRO A 202 12.32 -1.52 10.02
C PRO A 202 10.89 -1.78 10.50
N ALA A 203 10.09 -0.73 10.69
CA ALA A 203 8.69 -0.87 11.10
C ALA A 203 7.88 -1.59 10.02
N LEU A 204 8.08 -1.24 8.73
CA LEU A 204 7.41 -1.91 7.61
C LEU A 204 7.79 -3.40 7.52
N VAL A 205 9.06 -3.74 7.75
CA VAL A 205 9.49 -5.15 7.78
C VAL A 205 8.74 -5.91 8.88
N VAL A 206 8.64 -5.34 10.08
CA VAL A 206 7.93 -5.97 11.19
C VAL A 206 6.43 -6.09 10.93
N VAL A 207 5.82 -5.08 10.34
CA VAL A 207 4.40 -5.14 9.91
C VAL A 207 4.22 -6.25 8.87
N GLY A 208 5.13 -6.39 7.90
CA GLY A 208 5.13 -7.49 6.95
C GLY A 208 5.18 -8.86 7.65
N VAL A 209 6.06 -9.02 8.65
CA VAL A 209 6.12 -10.25 9.47
C VAL A 209 4.79 -10.50 10.20
N MET A 210 4.13 -9.46 10.70
CA MET A 210 2.82 -9.59 11.35
C MET A 210 1.72 -10.07 10.38
N MET A 211 1.83 -9.73 9.09
CA MET A 211 0.86 -10.09 8.05
C MET A 211 1.16 -11.41 7.36
N ILE A 212 2.37 -11.96 7.50
CA ILE A 212 2.81 -13.19 6.82
C ILE A 212 1.92 -14.40 7.13
N SER A 213 1.17 -14.35 8.23
CA SER A 213 0.23 -15.41 8.60
C SER A 213 -0.87 -15.68 7.56
N SER A 214 -1.16 -14.70 6.68
CA SER A 214 -2.13 -14.85 5.58
C SER A 214 -1.62 -15.79 4.47
N PHE A 215 -0.31 -16.03 4.38
CA PHE A 215 0.27 -16.99 3.43
C PHE A 215 -0.17 -18.44 3.66
N LYS A 216 -0.61 -18.78 4.88
CA LYS A 216 -1.14 -20.12 5.21
C LYS A 216 -2.45 -20.44 4.47
N ASP A 217 -3.18 -19.40 4.02
CA ASP A 217 -4.46 -19.55 3.37
C ASP A 217 -4.32 -19.91 1.88
N ILE A 218 -3.09 -19.83 1.34
CA ILE A 218 -2.73 -20.28 0.00
C ILE A 218 -2.46 -21.80 0.06
N ASP A 219 -3.15 -22.57 -0.80
CA ASP A 219 -2.83 -24.00 -0.94
C ASP A 219 -1.56 -24.18 -1.78
N TRP A 220 -0.43 -24.21 -1.09
CA TRP A 220 0.88 -24.44 -1.71
C TRP A 220 1.04 -25.87 -2.29
N GLY A 221 0.13 -26.80 -1.96
CA GLY A 221 0.07 -28.14 -2.52
C GLY A 221 -0.61 -28.19 -3.88
N ASP A 222 -1.53 -27.28 -4.15
CA ASP A 222 -2.15 -27.14 -5.48
C ASP A 222 -1.34 -26.20 -6.37
N PHE A 223 -0.85 -26.77 -7.46
CA PHE A 223 -0.04 -26.02 -8.44
C PHE A 223 -0.83 -24.87 -9.12
N GLU A 224 -2.17 -24.96 -9.15
CA GLU A 224 -3.03 -23.90 -9.71
C GLU A 224 -2.99 -22.64 -8.86
N GLU A 225 -2.84 -22.75 -7.55
CA GLU A 225 -2.77 -21.62 -6.62
C GLU A 225 -1.32 -21.22 -6.32
N ALA A 226 -0.45 -22.22 -6.11
CA ALA A 226 0.94 -21.99 -5.72
C ALA A 226 1.74 -21.21 -6.75
N VAL A 227 1.58 -21.49 -8.05
CA VAL A 227 2.34 -20.82 -9.12
C VAL A 227 1.99 -19.34 -9.21
N PRO A 228 0.72 -18.94 -9.36
CA PRO A 228 0.39 -17.52 -9.38
C PRO A 228 0.85 -16.78 -8.12
N ALA A 229 0.59 -17.36 -6.92
CA ALA A 229 0.96 -16.74 -5.65
C ALA A 229 2.48 -16.52 -5.53
N PHE A 230 3.30 -17.48 -5.95
CA PHE A 230 4.75 -17.38 -5.97
C PHE A 230 5.22 -16.24 -6.88
N PHE A 231 4.70 -16.18 -8.10
CA PHE A 231 5.11 -15.15 -9.05
C PHE A 231 4.63 -13.75 -8.65
N VAL A 232 3.45 -13.61 -8.02
CA VAL A 232 3.02 -12.34 -7.41
C VAL A 232 4.10 -11.82 -6.46
N GLY A 233 4.50 -12.64 -5.48
CA GLY A 233 5.48 -12.23 -4.47
C GLY A 233 6.84 -11.88 -5.06
N ILE A 234 7.35 -12.70 -5.97
CA ILE A 234 8.66 -12.47 -6.61
C ILE A 234 8.65 -11.20 -7.46
N PHE A 235 7.64 -11.01 -8.32
CA PHE A 235 7.60 -9.83 -9.18
C PHE A 235 7.37 -8.56 -8.38
N MET A 236 6.55 -8.57 -7.32
CA MET A 236 6.46 -7.42 -6.40
C MET A 236 7.82 -7.04 -5.83
N ALA A 237 8.58 -8.02 -5.34
CA ALA A 237 9.86 -7.78 -4.71
C ALA A 237 10.94 -7.31 -5.69
N LEU A 238 11.04 -7.95 -6.86
CA LEU A 238 12.10 -7.65 -7.85
C LEU A 238 11.83 -6.37 -8.64
N CYS A 239 10.57 -6.08 -8.94
CA CYS A 239 10.19 -4.91 -9.73
C CYS A 239 9.87 -3.68 -8.87
N TYR A 240 9.87 -3.81 -7.53
CA TYR A 240 9.46 -2.75 -6.60
C TYR A 240 8.09 -2.16 -6.94
N SER A 241 7.16 -3.00 -7.42
CA SER A 241 5.87 -2.56 -7.93
C SER A 241 4.77 -3.59 -7.64
N ILE A 242 3.72 -3.14 -6.97
CA ILE A 242 2.52 -3.94 -6.70
C ILE A 242 1.84 -4.32 -8.03
N SER A 243 1.73 -3.37 -8.97
CA SER A 243 1.10 -3.60 -10.27
C SER A 243 1.78 -4.72 -11.07
N TYR A 244 3.12 -4.79 -11.08
CA TYR A 244 3.84 -5.86 -11.77
C TYR A 244 3.63 -7.22 -11.11
N GLY A 245 3.54 -7.27 -9.79
CA GLY A 245 3.21 -8.50 -9.08
C GLY A 245 1.81 -9.00 -9.41
N ILE A 246 0.81 -8.12 -9.33
CA ILE A 246 -0.59 -8.45 -9.68
C ILE A 246 -0.69 -8.91 -11.14
N ALA A 247 -0.04 -8.21 -12.07
CA ALA A 247 0.01 -8.58 -13.47
C ALA A 247 0.60 -9.98 -13.67
N ALA A 248 1.73 -10.28 -13.01
CA ALA A 248 2.33 -11.61 -13.04
C ALA A 248 1.37 -12.67 -12.50
N GLY A 249 0.72 -12.42 -11.36
CA GLY A 249 -0.27 -13.33 -10.79
C GLY A 249 -1.40 -13.66 -11.77
N PHE A 250 -1.98 -12.67 -12.40
CA PHE A 250 -3.05 -12.86 -13.39
C PHE A 250 -2.57 -13.63 -14.62
N ILE A 251 -1.42 -13.27 -15.16
CA ILE A 251 -0.84 -13.93 -16.35
C ILE A 251 -0.56 -15.41 -16.03
N PHE A 252 0.10 -15.70 -14.91
CA PHE A 252 0.44 -17.08 -14.54
C PHE A 252 -0.80 -17.88 -14.13
N TYR A 253 -1.81 -17.28 -13.49
CA TYR A 253 -3.07 -17.94 -13.21
C TYR A 253 -3.79 -18.36 -14.49
N VAL A 254 -3.94 -17.44 -15.45
CA VAL A 254 -4.57 -17.73 -16.74
C VAL A 254 -3.77 -18.79 -17.48
N LEU A 255 -2.44 -18.69 -17.50
CA LEU A 255 -1.55 -19.66 -18.15
C LEU A 255 -1.76 -21.07 -17.59
N VAL A 256 -1.72 -21.24 -16.26
CA VAL A 256 -1.87 -22.55 -15.62
C VAL A 256 -3.26 -23.13 -15.87
N LYS A 257 -4.32 -22.33 -15.74
CA LYS A 257 -5.70 -22.77 -16.00
C LYS A 257 -5.88 -23.20 -17.45
N VAL A 258 -5.36 -22.45 -18.40
CA VAL A 258 -5.43 -22.79 -19.84
C VAL A 258 -4.67 -24.08 -20.13
N CYS A 259 -3.45 -24.26 -19.61
CA CYS A 259 -2.65 -25.47 -19.78
C CYS A 259 -3.34 -26.71 -19.20
N LYS A 260 -4.12 -26.55 -18.13
CA LYS A 260 -4.93 -27.65 -17.55
C LYS A 260 -6.27 -27.87 -18.27
N GLY A 261 -6.57 -27.12 -19.35
CA GLY A 261 -7.83 -27.24 -20.09
C GLY A 261 -9.04 -26.62 -19.37
N LYS A 262 -8.81 -25.87 -18.30
CA LYS A 262 -9.85 -25.25 -17.45
C LYS A 262 -10.14 -23.79 -17.83
N ALA A 263 -9.90 -23.39 -19.06
CA ALA A 263 -10.10 -22.02 -19.53
C ALA A 263 -11.53 -21.48 -19.31
N LYS A 264 -12.52 -22.36 -19.28
CA LYS A 264 -13.93 -22.01 -19.03
C LYS A 264 -14.23 -21.63 -17.56
N GLU A 265 -13.38 -22.01 -16.63
CA GLU A 265 -13.52 -21.68 -15.20
C GLU A 265 -13.00 -20.27 -14.89
N ILE A 266 -12.28 -19.65 -15.83
CA ILE A 266 -11.70 -18.31 -15.64
C ILE A 266 -12.79 -17.25 -15.82
N ASN A 267 -12.94 -16.39 -14.82
CA ASN A 267 -13.87 -15.27 -14.88
C ASN A 267 -13.53 -14.36 -16.08
N PRO A 268 -14.53 -13.92 -16.88
CA PRO A 268 -14.30 -13.01 -18.01
C PRO A 268 -13.54 -11.72 -17.64
N ILE A 269 -13.78 -11.19 -16.45
CA ILE A 269 -13.07 -10.00 -15.94
C ILE A 269 -11.56 -10.27 -15.84
N LEU A 270 -11.16 -11.45 -15.37
CA LEU A 270 -9.77 -11.86 -15.25
C LEU A 270 -9.08 -11.95 -16.62
N TRP A 271 -9.80 -12.41 -17.65
CA TRP A 271 -9.30 -12.40 -19.03
C TRP A 271 -9.04 -10.98 -19.54
N ILE A 272 -9.98 -10.05 -19.29
CA ILE A 272 -9.86 -8.65 -19.70
C ILE A 272 -8.67 -8.01 -18.98
N CYS A 273 -8.58 -8.16 -17.65
CA CYS A 273 -7.48 -7.61 -16.87
C CYS A 273 -6.12 -8.16 -17.33
N THR A 274 -6.02 -9.47 -17.57
CA THR A 274 -4.79 -10.09 -18.07
C THR A 274 -4.40 -9.54 -19.43
N ALA A 275 -5.35 -9.40 -20.34
CA ALA A 275 -5.10 -8.83 -21.67
C ALA A 275 -4.63 -7.38 -21.57
N MET A 276 -5.22 -6.57 -20.68
CA MET A 276 -4.81 -5.19 -20.47
C MET A 276 -3.41 -5.09 -19.86
N PHE A 277 -3.03 -5.97 -18.93
CA PHE A 277 -1.66 -6.01 -18.40
C PHE A 277 -0.65 -6.41 -19.47
N ILE A 278 -0.95 -7.41 -20.29
CA ILE A 278 -0.08 -7.79 -21.40
C ILE A 278 0.06 -6.61 -22.39
N LEU A 279 -1.04 -5.95 -22.72
CA LEU A 279 -1.01 -4.76 -23.58
C LEU A 279 -0.16 -3.64 -22.97
N ASN A 280 -0.28 -3.40 -21.67
CA ASN A 280 0.55 -2.43 -20.96
C ASN A 280 2.04 -2.75 -21.08
N PHE A 281 2.44 -4.01 -20.86
CA PHE A 281 3.85 -4.42 -21.01
C PHE A 281 4.36 -4.29 -22.44
N VAL A 282 3.53 -4.65 -23.42
CA VAL A 282 3.88 -4.49 -24.85
C VAL A 282 4.08 -3.01 -25.18
N LEU A 283 3.16 -2.13 -24.77
CA LEU A 283 3.28 -0.69 -25.05
C LEU A 283 4.51 -0.08 -24.37
N LEU A 284 4.78 -0.46 -23.11
CA LEU A 284 5.99 0.01 -22.42
C LEU A 284 7.29 -0.50 -23.02
N ALA A 285 7.27 -1.63 -23.72
CA ALA A 285 8.45 -2.16 -24.43
C ALA A 285 8.73 -1.44 -25.75
N PHE A 286 7.75 -0.74 -26.33
CA PHE A 286 7.88 0.03 -27.57
C PHE A 286 8.02 1.55 -27.36
N LEU A 287 7.86 2.04 -26.13
CA LEU A 287 8.10 3.42 -25.71
C LEU A 287 9.54 3.62 -25.22
#